data_ffd8233f4363cb175bd4369066e0b954
#
_entry.id   ffd8233f4363cb175bd4369066e0b954
#
_cell.length_a   1.000
_cell.length_b   1.000
_cell.length_c   1.000
_cell.angle_alpha   90.00
_cell.angle_beta   90.00
_cell.angle_gamma   90.00
#
_symmetry.space_group_name_H-M   'P 1'
#
loop_
_entity.id
_entity.type
_entity.pdbx_description
1 polymer ?
#
loop_
_entity_poly.entity_id
_entity_poly.type
_entity_poly.pdbx_seq_one_letter_code
_entity_poly.pdbx_strand_id
1 'polypeptide(L)'
;MAGRLRLDEKSILDKLAAKLGGTYRAGDDPPDAYLCLGDIEVGVEVTRLTPFMRLNDGLNISSQEFFRNADLVCSKLASKLHDNTESGLGVILFFSRPVSNSTKTAELLKCKVKEMLADNSDKEHFSTFGNDISISLYKCDKTIVSSQFLTRERASDEVARTLLIESINKKSKKHRGKDGCWLVLNNEHLIASTATYQRIYNEHPLDHPFSKIIIINGDEVFYLTI
;
A
#
# COMPACT_ATOMS: atom_id res chain seq x y z
N MET A 1 -3.63 31.50 -0.53
CA MET A 1 -2.86 30.90 -1.67
C MET A 1 -3.48 29.56 -1.96
N ALA A 2 -3.89 29.29 -3.20
CA ALA A 2 -4.41 27.97 -3.54
C ALA A 2 -3.31 26.91 -3.29
N GLY A 3 -3.66 25.85 -2.59
CA GLY A 3 -2.75 24.76 -2.27
C GLY A 3 -2.26 24.07 -3.55
N ARG A 4 -1.06 23.50 -3.52
CA ARG A 4 -0.55 22.70 -4.64
C ARG A 4 -0.94 21.25 -4.39
N LEU A 5 -1.80 20.69 -5.24
CA LEU A 5 -2.14 19.27 -5.19
C LEU A 5 -0.89 18.40 -5.40
N ARG A 6 -0.74 17.37 -4.59
CA ARG A 6 0.27 16.34 -4.77
C ARG A 6 -0.08 15.45 -5.97
N LEU A 7 0.90 14.79 -6.56
CA LEU A 7 0.68 13.92 -7.73
C LEU A 7 -0.31 12.78 -7.45
N ASP A 8 -0.26 12.21 -6.26
CA ASP A 8 -1.15 11.16 -5.83
C ASP A 8 -2.61 11.66 -5.65
N GLU A 9 -2.80 12.84 -5.06
CA GLU A 9 -4.11 13.49 -4.94
C GLU A 9 -4.69 13.82 -6.31
N LYS A 10 -3.86 14.34 -7.21
CA LYS A 10 -4.26 14.62 -8.57
C LYS A 10 -4.77 13.38 -9.30
N SER A 11 -4.04 12.26 -9.23
CA SER A 11 -4.45 11.00 -9.85
C SER A 11 -5.80 10.49 -9.32
N ILE A 12 -6.06 10.65 -8.03
CA ILE A 12 -7.34 10.27 -7.40
C ILE A 12 -8.47 11.17 -7.87
N LEU A 13 -8.23 12.48 -7.93
CA LEU A 13 -9.20 13.48 -8.40
C LEU A 13 -9.49 13.34 -9.90
N ASP A 14 -8.49 13.00 -10.73
CA ASP A 14 -8.67 12.71 -12.15
C ASP A 14 -9.65 11.55 -12.35
N LYS A 15 -9.50 10.45 -11.60
CA LYS A 15 -10.41 9.29 -11.62
C LYS A 15 -11.82 9.68 -11.17
N LEU A 16 -11.93 10.40 -10.06
CA LEU A 16 -13.22 10.82 -9.54
C LEU A 16 -13.96 11.74 -10.52
N ALA A 17 -13.29 12.76 -11.03
CA ALA A 17 -13.84 13.72 -11.97
C ALA A 17 -14.29 13.03 -13.28
N ALA A 18 -13.46 12.14 -13.84
CA ALA A 18 -13.80 11.36 -15.01
C ALA A 18 -15.06 10.49 -14.79
N LYS A 19 -15.17 9.85 -13.62
CA LYS A 19 -16.31 8.99 -13.29
C LYS A 19 -17.60 9.75 -13.08
N LEU A 20 -17.53 10.96 -12.54
CA LEU A 20 -18.67 11.81 -12.23
C LEU A 20 -19.03 12.81 -13.34
N GLY A 21 -18.25 12.84 -14.42
CA GLY A 21 -18.46 13.78 -15.53
C GLY A 21 -18.19 15.23 -15.14
N GLY A 22 -17.22 15.46 -14.25
CA GLY A 22 -16.86 16.77 -13.73
C GLY A 22 -15.42 17.18 -14.01
N THR A 23 -15.05 18.32 -13.45
CA THR A 23 -13.67 18.84 -13.39
C THR A 23 -13.32 19.17 -11.94
N TYR A 24 -12.07 19.54 -11.67
CA TYR A 24 -11.69 19.99 -10.33
C TYR A 24 -10.63 21.09 -10.39
N ARG A 25 -10.51 21.84 -9.32
CA ARG A 25 -9.44 22.80 -9.07
C ARG A 25 -8.83 22.58 -7.68
N ALA A 26 -7.60 23.06 -7.48
CA ALA A 26 -6.95 22.99 -6.17
C ALA A 26 -7.76 23.75 -5.11
N GLY A 27 -7.79 23.23 -3.90
CA GLY A 27 -8.45 23.81 -2.76
C GLY A 27 -7.54 24.72 -1.91
N ASP A 28 -8.02 25.12 -0.75
CA ASP A 28 -7.37 26.07 0.16
C ASP A 28 -6.70 25.38 1.36
N ASP A 29 -6.72 24.02 1.39
CA ASP A 29 -6.19 23.13 2.44
C ASP A 29 -6.56 23.56 3.89
N PRO A 30 -7.72 23.16 4.41
CA PRO A 30 -8.75 22.34 3.77
C PRO A 30 -9.78 23.16 2.96
N PRO A 31 -10.44 22.61 1.94
CA PRO A 31 -10.30 21.26 1.38
C PRO A 31 -9.08 21.11 0.46
N ASP A 32 -8.69 19.85 0.18
CA ASP A 32 -7.59 19.56 -0.75
C ASP A 32 -7.93 20.03 -2.18
N ALA A 33 -9.21 19.90 -2.58
CA ALA A 33 -9.70 20.34 -3.90
C ALA A 33 -11.17 20.76 -3.86
N TYR A 34 -11.61 21.43 -4.93
CA TYR A 34 -13.01 21.65 -5.23
C TYR A 34 -13.37 20.88 -6.51
N LEU A 35 -14.37 20.01 -6.42
CA LEU A 35 -14.93 19.25 -7.54
C LEU A 35 -16.10 20.03 -8.12
N CYS A 36 -16.07 20.25 -9.44
CA CYS A 36 -17.08 20.99 -10.19
C CYS A 36 -17.92 19.99 -10.99
N LEU A 37 -19.21 19.90 -10.68
CA LEU A 37 -20.21 19.00 -11.30
C LEU A 37 -21.34 19.85 -11.86
N GLY A 38 -21.22 20.28 -13.14
CA GLY A 38 -22.11 21.29 -13.70
C GLY A 38 -22.03 22.59 -12.91
N ASP A 39 -23.15 23.06 -12.39
CA ASP A 39 -23.21 24.32 -11.60
C ASP A 39 -22.91 24.11 -10.09
N ILE A 40 -22.61 22.89 -9.69
CA ILE A 40 -22.35 22.54 -8.27
C ILE A 40 -20.85 22.47 -8.05
N GLU A 41 -20.36 23.16 -7.02
CA GLU A 41 -18.98 23.04 -6.54
C GLU A 41 -18.99 22.44 -5.13
N VAL A 42 -18.20 21.37 -4.93
CA VAL A 42 -18.11 20.64 -3.66
C VAL A 42 -16.66 20.55 -3.21
N GLY A 43 -16.39 20.91 -1.95
CA GLY A 43 -15.08 20.68 -1.34
C GLY A 43 -14.80 19.18 -1.20
N VAL A 44 -13.58 18.76 -1.51
CA VAL A 44 -13.15 17.36 -1.46
C VAL A 44 -11.86 17.24 -0.66
N GLU A 45 -11.89 16.37 0.33
CA GLU A 45 -10.71 15.87 1.03
C GLU A 45 -10.31 14.52 0.47
N VAL A 46 -9.03 14.36 0.21
CA VAL A 46 -8.48 13.12 -0.36
C VAL A 46 -7.54 12.46 0.64
N THR A 47 -7.62 11.15 0.78
CA THR A 47 -6.63 10.37 1.51
C THR A 47 -6.52 8.95 0.96
N ARG A 48 -5.45 8.26 1.29
CA ARG A 48 -5.20 6.89 0.86
C ARG A 48 -5.41 5.94 2.03
N LEU A 49 -6.08 4.82 1.77
CA LEU A 49 -6.14 3.67 2.67
C LEU A 49 -4.94 2.77 2.38
N THR A 50 -3.75 3.24 2.79
CA THR A 50 -2.50 2.49 2.59
C THR A 50 -2.33 1.49 3.71
N PRO A 51 -2.29 0.18 3.41
CA PRO A 51 -2.12 -0.84 4.43
C PRO A 51 -0.80 -0.62 5.19
N PHE A 52 -0.84 -0.94 6.45
CA PHE A 52 0.34 -0.96 7.30
C PHE A 52 0.62 -2.38 7.79
N MET A 53 1.87 -2.63 8.15
CA MET A 53 2.28 -3.83 8.84
C MET A 53 2.63 -3.47 10.28
N ARG A 54 2.03 -4.16 11.22
CA ARG A 54 2.37 -4.05 12.63
C ARG A 54 3.56 -4.96 12.92
N LEU A 55 4.66 -4.37 13.33
CA LEU A 55 5.83 -5.11 13.76
C LEU A 55 5.63 -5.62 15.20
N ASN A 56 6.42 -6.62 15.59
CA ASN A 56 6.37 -7.19 16.95
C ASN A 56 6.66 -6.19 18.08
N ASP A 57 7.34 -5.08 17.76
CA ASP A 57 7.61 -3.96 18.66
C ASP A 57 6.47 -2.92 18.70
N GLY A 58 5.37 -3.18 18.00
CA GLY A 58 4.20 -2.31 17.93
C GLY A 58 4.28 -1.17 16.92
N LEU A 59 5.41 -1.02 16.20
CA LEU A 59 5.53 -0.02 15.13
C LEU A 59 4.67 -0.40 13.91
N ASN A 60 3.93 0.58 13.40
CA ASN A 60 3.21 0.46 12.15
C ASN A 60 4.07 1.00 11.01
N ILE A 61 4.37 0.16 10.03
CA ILE A 61 5.13 0.55 8.84
C ILE A 61 4.23 0.46 7.61
N SER A 62 4.29 1.47 6.75
CA SER A 62 3.59 1.44 5.47
C SER A 62 3.99 0.20 4.67
N SER A 63 3.01 -0.56 4.18
CA SER A 63 3.27 -1.70 3.31
C SER A 63 4.07 -1.30 2.08
N GLN A 64 3.87 -0.10 1.55
CA GLN A 64 4.61 0.40 0.39
C GLN A 64 6.11 0.52 0.68
N GLU A 65 6.49 1.05 1.85
CA GLU A 65 7.89 1.16 2.24
C GLU A 65 8.53 -0.22 2.43
N PHE A 66 7.78 -1.13 3.03
CA PHE A 66 8.19 -2.51 3.21
C PHE A 66 8.44 -3.21 1.87
N PHE A 67 7.49 -3.14 0.94
CA PHE A 67 7.60 -3.75 -0.38
C PHE A 67 8.73 -3.12 -1.19
N ARG A 68 8.85 -1.80 -1.20
CA ARG A 68 9.90 -1.09 -1.94
C ARG A 68 11.30 -1.58 -1.58
N ASN A 69 11.59 -1.74 -0.29
CA ASN A 69 12.91 -2.19 0.14
C ASN A 69 13.17 -3.66 -0.24
N ALA A 70 12.15 -4.51 -0.19
CA ALA A 70 12.26 -5.89 -0.63
C ALA A 70 12.45 -5.99 -2.15
N ASP A 71 11.73 -5.20 -2.95
CA ASP A 71 11.89 -5.14 -4.40
C ASP A 71 13.30 -4.66 -4.78
N LEU A 72 13.85 -3.70 -4.03
CA LEU A 72 15.24 -3.26 -4.20
C LEU A 72 16.24 -4.40 -3.93
N VAL A 73 15.99 -5.23 -2.92
CA VAL A 73 16.82 -6.43 -2.66
C VAL A 73 16.70 -7.41 -3.81
N CYS A 74 15.48 -7.73 -4.24
CA CYS A 74 15.23 -8.64 -5.37
C CYS A 74 15.93 -8.18 -6.65
N SER A 75 15.80 -6.90 -7.00
CA SER A 75 16.43 -6.34 -8.20
C SER A 75 17.96 -6.40 -8.14
N LYS A 76 18.55 -6.05 -6.98
CA LYS A 76 20.00 -6.12 -6.76
C LYS A 76 20.50 -7.56 -6.77
N LEU A 77 19.75 -8.50 -6.19
CA LEU A 77 20.13 -9.91 -6.18
C LEU A 77 20.02 -10.50 -7.59
N ALA A 78 18.95 -10.23 -8.31
CA ALA A 78 18.77 -10.70 -9.69
C ALA A 78 19.92 -10.26 -10.59
N SER A 79 20.32 -8.99 -10.56
CA SER A 79 21.46 -8.48 -11.34
C SER A 79 22.77 -9.21 -11.02
N LYS A 80 22.99 -9.59 -9.74
CA LYS A 80 24.21 -10.27 -9.29
C LYS A 80 24.23 -11.77 -9.57
N LEU A 81 23.07 -12.39 -9.76
CA LEU A 81 22.93 -13.82 -10.08
C LEU A 81 22.96 -14.06 -11.59
N HIS A 82 22.50 -13.10 -12.40
CA HIS A 82 22.45 -13.23 -13.85
C HIS A 82 23.81 -13.57 -14.48
N ASP A 83 24.90 -13.04 -13.92
CA ASP A 83 26.26 -13.24 -14.44
C ASP A 83 26.86 -14.63 -14.08
N ASN A 84 26.17 -15.48 -13.31
CA ASN A 84 26.73 -16.68 -12.71
C ASN A 84 25.96 -17.98 -12.98
N THR A 85 24.88 -17.96 -13.78
CA THR A 85 24.05 -19.14 -14.03
C THR A 85 23.79 -19.33 -15.51
N GLU A 86 24.32 -20.45 -16.09
CA GLU A 86 24.04 -20.85 -17.49
C GLU A 86 22.59 -21.33 -17.68
N SER A 87 21.93 -21.77 -16.63
CA SER A 87 20.50 -22.12 -16.60
C SER A 87 19.77 -21.20 -15.63
N GLY A 88 18.54 -20.79 -15.98
CA GLY A 88 17.75 -19.88 -15.17
C GLY A 88 17.50 -20.42 -13.75
N LEU A 89 17.59 -19.53 -12.78
CA LEU A 89 17.40 -19.81 -11.35
C LEU A 89 16.24 -18.97 -10.80
N GLY A 90 15.24 -19.64 -10.26
CA GLY A 90 14.16 -19.00 -9.50
C GLY A 90 14.53 -18.89 -8.03
N VAL A 91 14.40 -17.69 -7.47
CA VAL A 91 14.65 -17.41 -6.06
C VAL A 91 13.41 -16.74 -5.48
N ILE A 92 12.80 -17.34 -4.47
CA ILE A 92 11.72 -16.73 -3.70
C ILE A 92 12.28 -16.38 -2.31
N LEU A 93 12.13 -15.12 -1.95
CA LEU A 93 12.56 -14.58 -0.67
C LEU A 93 11.34 -14.27 0.20
N PHE A 94 11.34 -14.76 1.42
CA PHE A 94 10.33 -14.44 2.42
C PHE A 94 10.99 -13.58 3.51
N PHE A 95 10.47 -12.39 3.73
CA PHE A 95 10.93 -11.48 4.77
C PHE A 95 9.91 -11.42 5.90
N SER A 96 10.39 -11.52 7.16
CA SER A 96 9.54 -11.34 8.34
C SER A 96 9.37 -9.87 8.75
N ARG A 97 10.29 -9.01 8.32
CA ARG A 97 10.34 -7.58 8.66
C ARG A 97 10.83 -6.73 7.49
N PRO A 98 10.65 -5.41 7.54
CA PRO A 98 11.22 -4.48 6.55
C PRO A 98 12.74 -4.62 6.49
N VAL A 99 13.27 -4.50 5.29
CA VAL A 99 14.70 -4.55 5.06
C VAL A 99 15.32 -3.18 5.36
N SER A 100 16.20 -3.12 6.35
CA SER A 100 16.88 -1.87 6.75
C SER A 100 18.05 -1.50 5.83
N ASN A 101 18.71 -2.48 5.20
CA ASN A 101 19.86 -2.26 4.32
C ASN A 101 19.81 -3.18 3.11
N SER A 102 19.13 -2.73 2.05
CA SER A 102 18.93 -3.52 0.84
C SER A 102 20.21 -3.97 0.15
N THR A 103 21.28 -3.15 0.20
CA THR A 103 22.57 -3.50 -0.45
C THR A 103 23.29 -4.62 0.28
N LYS A 104 23.47 -4.48 1.60
CA LYS A 104 24.13 -5.51 2.41
C LYS A 104 23.33 -6.81 2.44
N THR A 105 21.99 -6.69 2.50
CA THR A 105 21.10 -7.86 2.46
C THR A 105 21.25 -8.60 1.11
N ALA A 106 21.26 -7.91 -0.02
CA ALA A 106 21.46 -8.53 -1.33
C ALA A 106 22.82 -9.20 -1.47
N GLU A 107 23.90 -8.64 -0.88
CA GLU A 107 25.23 -9.29 -0.88
C GLU A 107 25.22 -10.60 -0.07
N LEU A 108 24.66 -10.57 1.14
CA LEU A 108 24.53 -11.79 1.95
C LEU A 108 23.69 -12.86 1.27
N LEU A 109 22.55 -12.47 0.69
CA LEU A 109 21.69 -13.39 -0.07
C LEU A 109 22.41 -14.01 -1.25
N LYS A 110 23.24 -13.24 -1.97
CA LYS A 110 24.07 -13.77 -3.06
C LYS A 110 25.01 -14.89 -2.55
N CYS A 111 25.70 -14.67 -1.42
CA CYS A 111 26.55 -15.67 -0.82
C CYS A 111 25.75 -16.92 -0.43
N LYS A 112 24.60 -16.72 0.25
CA LYS A 112 23.74 -17.81 0.68
C LYS A 112 23.19 -18.64 -0.49
N VAL A 113 22.70 -17.99 -1.54
CA VAL A 113 22.24 -18.70 -2.75
C VAL A 113 23.37 -19.54 -3.39
N LYS A 114 24.61 -19.03 -3.39
CA LYS A 114 25.76 -19.80 -3.89
C LYS A 114 26.08 -21.02 -3.01
N GLU A 115 26.04 -20.86 -1.70
CA GLU A 115 26.21 -21.97 -0.74
C GLU A 115 25.12 -23.03 -0.97
N MET A 116 23.85 -22.61 -1.04
CA MET A 116 22.72 -23.52 -1.28
C MET A 116 22.86 -24.29 -2.60
N LEU A 117 23.32 -23.64 -3.67
CA LEU A 117 23.57 -24.30 -4.96
C LEU A 117 24.71 -25.32 -4.88
N ALA A 118 25.79 -25.02 -4.13
CA ALA A 118 26.92 -25.93 -3.91
C ALA A 118 26.49 -27.16 -3.07
N ASP A 119 25.61 -26.96 -2.10
CA ASP A 119 25.10 -27.99 -1.19
C ASP A 119 23.87 -28.74 -1.70
N ASN A 120 23.38 -28.42 -2.92
CA ASN A 120 22.12 -28.90 -3.47
C ASN A 120 20.90 -28.69 -2.55
N SER A 121 20.90 -27.62 -1.78
CA SER A 121 19.79 -27.24 -0.90
C SER A 121 18.80 -26.33 -1.66
N ASP A 122 17.51 -26.63 -1.57
CA ASP A 122 16.44 -25.85 -2.21
C ASP A 122 15.74 -24.89 -1.24
N LYS A 123 15.99 -25.00 0.07
CA LYS A 123 15.40 -24.14 1.10
C LYS A 123 16.39 -23.86 2.23
N GLU A 124 16.41 -22.62 2.66
CA GLU A 124 17.19 -22.18 3.82
C GLU A 124 16.48 -21.06 4.58
N HIS A 125 16.78 -20.96 5.88
CA HIS A 125 16.28 -19.91 6.75
C HIS A 125 17.44 -19.37 7.59
N PHE A 126 17.55 -18.04 7.66
CA PHE A 126 18.58 -17.39 8.47
C PHE A 126 18.13 -16.00 8.91
N SER A 127 18.76 -15.52 9.98
CA SER A 127 18.51 -14.19 10.53
C SER A 127 19.64 -13.24 10.19
N THR A 128 19.30 -12.05 9.71
CA THR A 128 20.28 -10.99 9.42
C THR A 128 19.68 -9.61 9.52
N PHE A 129 20.44 -8.65 10.03
CA PHE A 129 20.02 -7.24 10.19
C PHE A 129 18.64 -7.08 10.86
N GLY A 130 18.34 -7.93 11.86
CA GLY A 130 17.05 -7.94 12.56
C GLY A 130 15.88 -8.49 11.73
N ASN A 131 16.15 -9.17 10.64
CA ASN A 131 15.16 -9.82 9.78
C ASN A 131 15.39 -11.33 9.76
N ASP A 132 14.28 -12.09 9.75
CA ASP A 132 14.28 -13.52 9.48
C ASP A 132 13.92 -13.72 8.02
N ILE A 133 14.82 -14.32 7.27
CA ILE A 133 14.70 -14.48 5.82
C ILE A 133 14.69 -15.97 5.49
N SER A 134 13.65 -16.40 4.77
CA SER A 134 13.63 -17.72 4.15
C SER A 134 13.89 -17.60 2.66
N ILE A 135 14.71 -18.49 2.13
CA ILE A 135 15.04 -18.60 0.71
C ILE A 135 14.46 -19.92 0.19
N SER A 136 13.82 -19.88 -0.97
CA SER A 136 13.46 -21.06 -1.73
C SER A 136 14.03 -20.96 -3.14
N LEU A 137 14.73 -22.00 -3.59
CA LEU A 137 15.31 -22.10 -4.93
C LEU A 137 14.50 -23.08 -5.78
N TYR A 138 14.36 -22.76 -7.07
CA TYR A 138 13.75 -23.65 -8.04
C TYR A 138 14.34 -23.44 -9.45
N LYS A 139 14.24 -24.45 -10.29
CA LYS A 139 14.69 -24.35 -11.69
C LYS A 139 13.66 -23.61 -12.53
N CYS A 140 14.12 -22.72 -13.38
CA CYS A 140 13.28 -22.03 -14.37
C CYS A 140 14.11 -21.62 -15.58
N ASP A 141 13.46 -21.14 -16.64
CA ASP A 141 14.13 -20.79 -17.90
C ASP A 141 14.94 -19.49 -17.84
N LYS A 142 14.62 -18.65 -16.88
CA LYS A 142 15.28 -17.34 -16.67
C LYS A 142 15.54 -17.12 -15.19
N THR A 143 16.60 -16.37 -14.87
CA THR A 143 16.85 -15.97 -13.49
C THR A 143 15.78 -14.97 -13.02
N ILE A 144 14.97 -15.38 -12.06
CA ILE A 144 13.88 -14.61 -11.48
C ILE A 144 14.08 -14.55 -9.96
N VAL A 145 14.07 -13.36 -9.39
CA VAL A 145 14.08 -13.16 -7.94
C VAL A 145 12.79 -12.44 -7.57
N SER A 146 12.02 -13.02 -6.68
CA SER A 146 10.77 -12.46 -6.17
C SER A 146 10.74 -12.43 -4.66
N SER A 147 9.99 -11.51 -4.09
CA SER A 147 9.76 -11.45 -2.66
C SER A 147 8.32 -11.81 -2.32
N GLN A 148 8.15 -12.53 -1.21
CA GLN A 148 6.87 -12.77 -0.58
C GLN A 148 6.98 -12.42 0.90
N PHE A 149 5.83 -12.17 1.51
CA PHE A 149 5.79 -11.79 2.91
C PHE A 149 4.94 -12.76 3.70
N LEU A 150 5.51 -13.30 4.76
CA LEU A 150 4.80 -14.12 5.72
C LEU A 150 4.03 -13.20 6.69
N THR A 151 2.95 -12.58 6.23
CA THR A 151 2.07 -11.84 7.12
C THR A 151 0.72 -12.52 7.22
N ARG A 152 0.42 -13.04 8.40
CA ARG A 152 -0.93 -13.54 8.75
C ARG A 152 -1.98 -12.40 8.73
N GLU A 153 -1.54 -11.15 8.80
CA GLU A 153 -2.40 -9.96 8.95
C GLU A 153 -2.84 -9.32 7.63
N ARG A 154 -2.38 -9.82 6.46
CA ARG A 154 -2.71 -9.23 5.15
C ARG A 154 -4.19 -9.26 4.80
N ALA A 155 -4.94 -10.15 5.40
CA ALA A 155 -6.34 -10.41 5.03
C ALA A 155 -7.31 -10.02 6.14
N SER A 156 -6.87 -9.33 7.18
CA SER A 156 -7.79 -9.10 8.28
C SER A 156 -8.66 -7.87 8.01
N ASP A 157 -9.96 -8.06 8.16
CA ASP A 157 -10.95 -7.00 8.28
C ASP A 157 -10.54 -5.95 9.32
N GLU A 158 -9.69 -6.30 10.26
CA GLU A 158 -9.12 -5.43 11.28
C GLU A 158 -8.21 -4.33 10.69
N VAL A 159 -7.37 -4.68 9.70
CA VAL A 159 -6.55 -3.67 9.00
C VAL A 159 -7.45 -2.70 8.22
N ALA A 160 -8.42 -3.23 7.47
CA ALA A 160 -9.37 -2.41 6.72
C ALA A 160 -10.19 -1.50 7.67
N ARG A 161 -10.63 -2.05 8.81
CA ARG A 161 -11.34 -1.30 9.85
C ARG A 161 -10.50 -0.17 10.42
N THR A 162 -9.27 -0.46 10.80
CA THR A 162 -8.35 0.54 11.34
C THR A 162 -8.08 1.64 10.33
N LEU A 163 -7.78 1.29 9.07
CA LEU A 163 -7.55 2.26 7.99
C LEU A 163 -8.75 3.18 7.77
N LEU A 164 -9.95 2.61 7.71
CA LEU A 164 -11.17 3.39 7.49
C LEU A 164 -11.42 4.35 8.65
N ILE A 165 -11.46 3.83 9.88
CA ILE A 165 -11.78 4.60 11.08
C ILE A 165 -10.74 5.70 11.33
N GLU A 166 -9.45 5.38 11.25
CA GLU A 166 -8.39 6.36 11.46
C GLU A 166 -8.39 7.45 10.39
N SER A 167 -8.63 7.09 9.13
CA SER A 167 -8.69 8.07 8.03
C SER A 167 -9.85 9.04 8.19
N ILE A 168 -11.06 8.55 8.50
CA ILE A 168 -12.23 9.38 8.76
C ILE A 168 -11.97 10.29 9.97
N ASN A 169 -11.51 9.74 11.08
CA ASN A 169 -11.24 10.51 12.30
C ASN A 169 -10.16 11.59 12.12
N LYS A 170 -9.08 11.26 11.41
CA LYS A 170 -7.98 12.19 11.12
C LYS A 170 -8.46 13.38 10.28
N LYS A 171 -9.24 13.11 9.22
CA LYS A 171 -9.76 14.15 8.33
C LYS A 171 -10.88 14.95 9.01
N SER A 172 -11.76 14.32 9.79
CA SER A 172 -12.81 15.00 10.56
C SER A 172 -12.24 16.06 11.51
N LYS A 173 -11.10 15.78 12.15
CA LYS A 173 -10.44 16.75 13.05
C LYS A 173 -10.02 18.04 12.32
N LYS A 174 -9.62 17.95 11.05
CA LYS A 174 -9.23 19.09 10.23
C LYS A 174 -10.44 19.91 9.75
N HIS A 175 -11.60 19.25 9.61
CA HIS A 175 -12.83 19.83 9.04
C HIS A 175 -13.87 20.29 10.06
N ARG A 176 -13.52 20.41 11.35
CA ARG A 176 -14.45 20.91 12.35
C ARG A 176 -14.99 22.31 11.97
N GLY A 177 -16.31 22.39 11.81
CA GLY A 177 -17.01 23.63 11.44
C GLY A 177 -17.08 23.94 9.92
N LYS A 178 -16.73 22.99 9.05
CA LYS A 178 -16.90 23.09 7.61
C LYS A 178 -17.79 21.94 7.12
N ASP A 179 -19.09 22.14 7.13
CA ASP A 179 -20.04 21.13 6.67
C ASP A 179 -20.07 21.02 5.14
N GLY A 180 -20.45 19.84 4.64
CA GLY A 180 -20.75 19.62 3.23
C GLY A 180 -19.61 19.14 2.35
N CYS A 181 -18.39 19.01 2.86
CA CYS A 181 -17.27 18.41 2.10
C CYS A 181 -17.48 16.91 1.86
N TRP A 182 -16.91 16.40 0.77
CA TRP A 182 -16.78 14.96 0.54
C TRP A 182 -15.42 14.45 0.99
N LEU A 183 -15.38 13.25 1.56
CA LEU A 183 -14.16 12.52 1.85
C LEU A 183 -13.95 11.44 0.80
N VAL A 184 -12.84 11.49 0.09
CA VAL A 184 -12.46 10.51 -0.94
C VAL A 184 -11.31 9.66 -0.42
N LEU A 185 -11.55 8.36 -0.33
CA LEU A 185 -10.63 7.35 0.18
C LEU A 185 -10.15 6.48 -0.98
N ASN A 186 -8.89 6.60 -1.37
CA ASN A 186 -8.30 5.71 -2.37
C ASN A 186 -7.85 4.40 -1.72
N ASN A 187 -8.48 3.30 -2.08
CA ASN A 187 -8.12 1.99 -1.54
C ASN A 187 -6.83 1.46 -2.17
N GLU A 188 -5.80 1.32 -1.37
CA GLU A 188 -4.54 0.65 -1.73
C GLU A 188 -4.41 -0.72 -1.05
N HIS A 189 -5.44 -1.13 -0.31
CA HIS A 189 -5.50 -2.43 0.34
C HIS A 189 -6.16 -3.45 -0.60
N LEU A 190 -5.35 -4.11 -1.42
CA LEU A 190 -5.80 -5.00 -2.51
C LEU A 190 -6.74 -6.13 -2.10
N ILE A 191 -6.78 -6.48 -0.81
CA ILE A 191 -7.60 -7.58 -0.29
C ILE A 191 -8.97 -7.08 0.19
N ALA A 192 -9.05 -5.84 0.67
CA ALA A 192 -10.30 -5.26 1.14
C ALA A 192 -11.15 -4.77 -0.03
N SER A 193 -12.34 -5.35 -0.18
CA SER A 193 -13.33 -4.95 -1.17
C SER A 193 -14.16 -3.75 -0.68
N THR A 194 -14.89 -3.13 -1.61
CA THR A 194 -15.88 -2.09 -1.27
C THR A 194 -16.94 -2.61 -0.30
N ALA A 195 -17.37 -3.87 -0.46
CA ALA A 195 -18.31 -4.53 0.46
C ALA A 195 -17.74 -4.68 1.87
N THR A 196 -16.42 -4.94 2.00
CA THR A 196 -15.75 -4.97 3.30
C THR A 196 -15.84 -3.62 4.01
N TYR A 197 -15.54 -2.53 3.31
CA TYR A 197 -15.61 -1.19 3.88
C TYR A 197 -17.04 -0.76 4.22
N GLN A 198 -18.03 -1.12 3.38
CA GLN A 198 -19.43 -0.85 3.66
C GLN A 198 -19.90 -1.55 4.92
N ARG A 199 -19.56 -2.83 5.08
CA ARG A 199 -19.88 -3.59 6.29
C ARG A 199 -19.24 -2.97 7.53
N ILE A 200 -17.95 -2.64 7.48
CA ILE A 200 -17.23 -1.99 8.58
C ILE A 200 -17.87 -0.66 8.95
N TYR A 201 -18.26 0.14 7.97
CA TYR A 201 -18.89 1.44 8.19
C TYR A 201 -20.26 1.30 8.88
N ASN A 202 -21.05 0.30 8.50
CA ASN A 202 -22.34 0.00 9.13
C ASN A 202 -22.20 -0.51 10.58
N GLU A 203 -21.17 -1.36 10.83
CA GLU A 203 -20.90 -1.89 12.17
C GLU A 203 -20.31 -0.83 13.12
N HIS A 204 -19.66 0.18 12.58
CA HIS A 204 -18.97 1.23 13.34
C HIS A 204 -19.36 2.62 12.82
N PRO A 205 -20.59 3.06 13.05
CA PRO A 205 -21.01 4.39 12.63
C PRO A 205 -20.14 5.45 13.31
N LEU A 206 -19.60 6.36 12.48
CA LEU A 206 -18.69 7.41 12.93
C LEU A 206 -19.38 8.76 12.81
N ASP A 207 -19.22 9.61 13.82
CA ASP A 207 -19.60 11.01 13.74
C ASP A 207 -18.53 11.77 12.92
N HIS A 208 -18.94 12.37 11.81
CA HIS A 208 -18.05 13.09 10.90
C HIS A 208 -18.78 14.20 10.14
N PRO A 209 -18.08 15.29 9.73
CA PRO A 209 -18.67 16.44 9.05
C PRO A 209 -18.86 16.23 7.53
N PHE A 210 -18.48 15.08 6.98
CA PHE A 210 -18.55 14.84 5.54
C PHE A 210 -19.97 14.52 5.10
N SER A 211 -20.45 15.20 4.07
CA SER A 211 -21.75 14.90 3.46
C SER A 211 -21.76 13.60 2.65
N LYS A 212 -20.58 13.18 2.17
CA LYS A 212 -20.37 11.89 1.50
C LYS A 212 -18.98 11.35 1.80
N ILE A 213 -18.90 10.03 1.95
CA ILE A 213 -17.64 9.28 1.95
C ILE A 213 -17.61 8.40 0.71
N ILE A 214 -16.57 8.53 -0.09
CA ILE A 214 -16.40 7.83 -1.36
C ILE A 214 -15.15 6.99 -1.28
N ILE A 215 -15.24 5.71 -1.68
CA ILE A 215 -14.09 4.83 -1.84
C ILE A 215 -13.82 4.64 -3.33
N ILE A 216 -12.57 4.88 -3.74
CA ILE A 216 -12.06 4.52 -5.07
C ILE A 216 -11.28 3.23 -4.91
N ASN A 217 -11.71 2.19 -5.64
CA ASN A 217 -11.07 0.89 -5.65
C ASN A 217 -10.72 0.51 -7.10
N GLY A 218 -9.47 0.75 -7.49
CA GLY A 218 -9.08 0.67 -8.90
C GLY A 218 -9.80 1.72 -9.75
N ASP A 219 -10.69 1.27 -10.64
CA ASP A 219 -11.54 2.13 -11.49
C ASP A 219 -12.98 2.26 -10.98
N GLU A 220 -13.31 1.60 -9.87
CA GLU A 220 -14.61 1.68 -9.24
C GLU A 220 -14.70 2.85 -8.27
N VAL A 221 -15.82 3.56 -8.31
CA VAL A 221 -16.18 4.62 -7.36
C VAL A 221 -17.41 4.15 -6.58
N PHE A 222 -17.28 4.04 -5.29
CA PHE A 222 -18.29 3.52 -4.40
C PHE A 222 -18.61 4.51 -3.27
N TYR A 223 -19.89 4.68 -2.95
CA TYR A 223 -20.33 5.56 -1.87
C TYR A 223 -20.63 4.73 -0.62
N LEU A 224 -20.02 5.09 0.51
CA LEU A 224 -20.44 4.55 1.81
C LEU A 224 -21.77 5.19 2.19
N THR A 225 -22.76 4.35 2.43
CA THR A 225 -24.13 4.76 2.82
C THR A 225 -24.46 4.19 4.21
N ILE A 226 -25.18 4.98 4.98
CA ILE A 226 -25.77 4.54 6.27
C ILE A 226 -27.09 3.83 5.97
#